data_fb9e649c9fda7a9239924d769997ef71
#
_entry.id   fb9e649c9fda7a9239924d769997ef71
#
_cell.length_a   1.000
_cell.length_b   1.000
_cell.length_c   1.000
_cell.angle_alpha   90.00
_cell.angle_beta   90.00
_cell.angle_gamma   90.00
#
_symmetry.space_group_name_H-M   'P 1'
#
loop_
_entity.id
_entity.type
_entity.pdbx_description
1 polymer ?
#
loop_
_entity_poly.entity_id
_entity_poly.type
_entity_poly.pdbx_seq_one_letter_code
_entity_poly.pdbx_strand_id
1 'polypeptide(L)'
;RAAFTWVTAHFRKELSVPVITSNRINTPEVAEEVLVRGDADMISMARPFLADPEFVLKAQENRADEINTCIGCNQACLDHVFAGQMTSCLVNPRACHETELHIEPATELKKIAVVGAGPAGLSAATTAASRGHQVTLFDSADKIGGQFNIAKQIPGKEEFHETLRYYGRQIELTGVDLKLNQRVNAEQLNNGDFDEVIIATGITPRTPDIDGIDHPKVLNYVDVIADKKPVGQKVAIIGAGGIGFDTAEYLTHSGESTSQNIPAFMKE
;
A
#
# COMPACT_ATOMS: atom_id res chain seq x y z
N ARG A 1 -9.92 2.08 -12.15
CA ARG A 1 -10.83 1.21 -11.38
C ARG A 1 -12.03 0.80 -12.25
N ALA A 2 -12.77 -0.27 -11.89
CA ALA A 2 -13.93 -0.77 -12.64
C ALA A 2 -13.64 -1.08 -14.13
N ALA A 3 -12.59 -1.84 -14.38
CA ALA A 3 -11.96 -1.99 -15.70
C ALA A 3 -12.89 -2.55 -16.80
N PHE A 4 -13.83 -3.42 -16.45
CA PHE A 4 -14.66 -4.14 -17.42
C PHE A 4 -16.18 -3.89 -17.28
N THR A 5 -16.60 -2.89 -16.51
CA THR A 5 -18.02 -2.60 -16.32
C THR A 5 -18.72 -2.17 -17.61
N TRP A 6 -18.00 -1.56 -18.53
CA TRP A 6 -18.51 -1.21 -19.86
C TRP A 6 -18.95 -2.43 -20.68
N VAL A 7 -18.25 -3.56 -20.53
CA VAL A 7 -18.61 -4.85 -21.17
C VAL A 7 -19.94 -5.34 -20.58
N THR A 8 -20.03 -5.34 -19.24
CA THR A 8 -21.24 -5.77 -18.54
C THR A 8 -22.44 -4.89 -18.89
N ALA A 9 -22.23 -3.56 -18.94
CA ALA A 9 -23.25 -2.59 -19.37
C ALA A 9 -23.75 -2.84 -20.80
N HIS A 10 -22.86 -3.32 -21.68
CA HIS A 10 -23.26 -3.70 -23.03
C HIS A 10 -24.15 -4.95 -23.03
N PHE A 11 -23.72 -6.02 -22.34
CA PHE A 11 -24.51 -7.26 -22.23
C PHE A 11 -25.85 -7.06 -21.53
N ARG A 12 -25.91 -6.21 -20.51
CA ARG A 12 -27.13 -5.95 -19.76
C ARG A 12 -28.29 -5.46 -20.65
N LYS A 13 -27.99 -4.78 -21.75
CA LYS A 13 -29.02 -4.30 -22.70
C LYS A 13 -29.66 -5.41 -23.50
N GLU A 14 -28.96 -6.52 -23.68
CA GLU A 14 -29.40 -7.66 -24.52
C GLU A 14 -29.89 -8.84 -23.68
N LEU A 15 -29.60 -8.86 -22.38
CA LEU A 15 -29.96 -9.97 -21.50
C LEU A 15 -31.18 -9.64 -20.63
N SER A 16 -32.07 -10.64 -20.44
CA SER A 16 -33.24 -10.56 -19.54
C SER A 16 -32.97 -11.08 -18.12
N VAL A 17 -31.72 -11.52 -17.84
CA VAL A 17 -31.29 -12.02 -16.52
C VAL A 17 -30.43 -10.99 -15.81
N PRO A 18 -30.39 -10.99 -14.46
CA PRO A 18 -29.46 -10.14 -13.72
C PRO A 18 -28.01 -10.38 -14.12
N VAL A 19 -27.24 -9.31 -14.20
CA VAL A 19 -25.85 -9.33 -14.64
C VAL A 19 -24.95 -8.90 -13.50
N ILE A 20 -23.88 -9.67 -13.25
CA ILE A 20 -22.89 -9.40 -12.22
C ILE A 20 -21.60 -8.93 -12.89
N THR A 21 -21.05 -7.81 -12.42
CA THR A 21 -19.73 -7.32 -12.87
C THR A 21 -18.67 -7.53 -11.82
N SER A 22 -17.42 -7.58 -12.27
CA SER A 22 -16.26 -7.71 -11.39
C SER A 22 -15.04 -7.03 -12.01
N ASN A 23 -13.91 -7.14 -11.34
CA ASN A 23 -12.58 -6.70 -11.74
C ASN A 23 -12.28 -5.21 -11.49
N ARG A 24 -11.20 -4.97 -10.74
CA ARG A 24 -10.72 -3.63 -10.38
C ARG A 24 -11.77 -2.74 -9.68
N ILE A 25 -12.69 -3.35 -8.96
CA ILE A 25 -13.62 -2.69 -8.05
C ILE A 25 -13.09 -2.97 -6.64
N ASN A 26 -12.54 -1.96 -5.98
CA ASN A 26 -11.78 -2.11 -4.73
C ASN A 26 -12.15 -1.09 -3.64
N THR A 27 -13.16 -0.25 -3.88
CA THR A 27 -13.75 0.64 -2.88
C THR A 27 -15.27 0.63 -2.97
N PRO A 28 -15.99 0.96 -1.86
CA PRO A 28 -17.46 1.03 -1.88
C PRO A 28 -17.99 2.06 -2.88
N GLU A 29 -17.32 3.22 -2.99
CA GLU A 29 -17.73 4.31 -3.87
C GLU A 29 -17.73 3.85 -5.34
N VAL A 30 -16.66 3.15 -5.76
CA VAL A 30 -16.57 2.60 -7.12
C VAL A 30 -17.66 1.55 -7.36
N ALA A 31 -17.98 0.71 -6.37
CA ALA A 31 -19.06 -0.27 -6.46
C ALA A 31 -20.42 0.41 -6.63
N GLU A 32 -20.72 1.40 -5.81
CA GLU A 32 -21.97 2.17 -5.88
C GLU A 32 -22.10 2.94 -7.19
N GLU A 33 -21.05 3.59 -7.67
CA GLU A 33 -21.06 4.27 -8.95
C GLU A 33 -21.43 3.35 -10.12
N VAL A 34 -20.91 2.12 -10.12
CA VAL A 34 -21.22 1.11 -11.15
C VAL A 34 -22.70 0.72 -11.13
N LEU A 35 -23.26 0.52 -9.93
CA LEU A 35 -24.67 0.20 -9.74
C LEU A 35 -25.58 1.38 -10.14
N VAL A 36 -25.26 2.59 -9.71
CA VAL A 36 -26.02 3.82 -10.02
C VAL A 36 -26.04 4.09 -11.53
N ARG A 37 -24.93 3.87 -12.23
CA ARG A 37 -24.88 3.99 -13.69
C ARG A 37 -25.72 2.91 -14.40
N GLY A 38 -26.09 1.85 -13.69
CA GLY A 38 -26.81 0.72 -14.28
C GLY A 38 -25.94 -0.17 -15.16
N ASP A 39 -24.63 -0.21 -14.92
CA ASP A 39 -23.70 -1.07 -15.66
C ASP A 39 -23.89 -2.56 -15.32
N ALA A 40 -24.37 -2.85 -14.11
CA ALA A 40 -24.66 -4.19 -13.62
C ALA A 40 -25.76 -4.15 -12.55
N ASP A 41 -26.31 -5.32 -12.22
CA ASP A 41 -27.30 -5.49 -11.15
C ASP A 41 -26.62 -5.85 -9.81
N MET A 42 -25.40 -6.38 -9.87
CA MET A 42 -24.63 -6.82 -8.71
C MET A 42 -23.14 -6.71 -8.96
N ILE A 43 -22.40 -6.51 -7.88
CA ILE A 43 -20.92 -6.47 -7.87
C ILE A 43 -20.36 -7.76 -7.27
N SER A 44 -19.32 -8.32 -7.90
CA SER A 44 -18.52 -9.41 -7.38
C SER A 44 -17.07 -8.96 -7.20
N MET A 45 -16.49 -9.27 -6.06
CA MET A 45 -15.09 -8.93 -5.72
C MET A 45 -14.39 -10.16 -5.15
N ALA A 46 -13.10 -10.36 -5.48
CA ALA A 46 -12.26 -11.40 -4.88
C ALA A 46 -11.11 -10.79 -4.07
N ARG A 47 -10.16 -10.16 -4.75
CA ARG A 47 -8.97 -9.56 -4.09
C ARG A 47 -9.27 -8.50 -3.03
N PRO A 48 -10.32 -7.67 -3.16
CA PRO A 48 -10.70 -6.76 -2.07
C PRO A 48 -11.06 -7.47 -0.77
N PHE A 49 -11.67 -8.65 -0.82
CA PHE A 49 -11.98 -9.45 0.37
C PHE A 49 -10.75 -10.17 0.94
N LEU A 50 -9.72 -10.45 0.12
CA LEU A 50 -8.43 -10.88 0.66
C LEU A 50 -7.73 -9.74 1.41
N ALA A 51 -7.82 -8.52 0.88
CA ALA A 51 -7.23 -7.35 1.53
C ALA A 51 -7.98 -6.97 2.82
N ASP A 52 -9.32 -7.03 2.78
CA ASP A 52 -10.18 -6.73 3.94
C ASP A 52 -11.43 -7.61 3.93
N PRO A 53 -11.50 -8.65 4.80
CA PRO A 53 -12.68 -9.52 4.87
C PRO A 53 -13.94 -8.81 5.39
N GLU A 54 -13.77 -7.69 6.11
CA GLU A 54 -14.87 -6.88 6.65
C GLU A 54 -15.33 -5.77 5.71
N PHE A 55 -14.89 -5.76 4.46
CA PHE A 55 -15.16 -4.71 3.47
C PHE A 55 -16.65 -4.33 3.41
N VAL A 56 -17.55 -5.30 3.28
CA VAL A 56 -19.00 -5.03 3.16
C VAL A 56 -19.57 -4.49 4.47
N LEU A 57 -19.17 -5.05 5.61
CA LEU A 57 -19.59 -4.59 6.93
C LEU A 57 -19.16 -3.13 7.17
N LYS A 58 -17.90 -2.81 6.89
CA LYS A 58 -17.37 -1.45 7.01
C LYS A 58 -18.09 -0.48 6.07
N ALA A 59 -18.37 -0.90 4.83
CA ALA A 59 -19.15 -0.10 3.88
C ALA A 59 -20.56 0.18 4.40
N GLN A 60 -21.25 -0.84 4.92
CA GLN A 60 -22.61 -0.73 5.48
C GLN A 60 -22.66 0.22 6.69
N GLU A 61 -21.62 0.24 7.50
CA GLU A 61 -21.51 1.05 8.72
C GLU A 61 -20.92 2.45 8.46
N ASN A 62 -20.72 2.84 7.21
CA ASN A 62 -20.09 4.10 6.80
C ASN A 62 -18.66 4.27 7.35
N ARG A 63 -17.90 3.18 7.44
CA ARG A 63 -16.49 3.12 7.87
C ARG A 63 -15.57 2.80 6.68
N ALA A 64 -15.82 3.40 5.51
CA ALA A 64 -15.02 3.17 4.31
C ALA A 64 -13.54 3.58 4.50
N ASP A 65 -13.28 4.57 5.36
CA ASP A 65 -11.95 5.01 5.76
C ASP A 65 -11.14 3.96 6.55
N GLU A 66 -11.81 2.93 7.07
CA GLU A 66 -11.19 1.81 7.79
C GLU A 66 -10.92 0.59 6.90
N ILE A 67 -11.32 0.63 5.63
CA ILE A 67 -11.10 -0.48 4.69
C ILE A 67 -9.62 -0.53 4.27
N ASN A 68 -9.02 -1.72 4.42
CA ASN A 68 -7.69 -2.02 3.85
C ASN A 68 -7.85 -2.32 2.35
N THR A 69 -7.65 -1.30 1.54
CA THR A 69 -7.95 -1.36 0.11
C THR A 69 -6.94 -2.23 -0.66
N CYS A 70 -7.44 -3.11 -1.53
CA CYS A 70 -6.59 -3.88 -2.46
C CYS A 70 -5.84 -2.94 -3.40
N ILE A 71 -4.50 -2.97 -3.34
CA ILE A 71 -3.62 -2.11 -4.15
C ILE A 71 -3.32 -2.65 -5.56
N GLY A 72 -3.93 -3.75 -5.96
CA GLY A 72 -3.79 -4.32 -7.30
C GLY A 72 -2.41 -4.88 -7.65
N CYS A 73 -1.55 -5.16 -6.67
CA CYS A 73 -0.15 -5.59 -6.87
C CYS A 73 0.00 -7.03 -7.41
N ASN A 74 -0.98 -7.89 -7.21
CA ASN A 74 -1.02 -9.31 -7.60
C ASN A 74 0.03 -10.23 -6.94
N GLN A 75 0.97 -9.73 -6.17
CA GLN A 75 2.18 -10.42 -5.70
C GLN A 75 1.90 -11.64 -4.81
N ALA A 76 1.17 -11.48 -3.71
CA ALA A 76 0.89 -12.59 -2.78
C ALA A 76 -0.44 -13.33 -3.09
N CYS A 77 -1.18 -12.91 -4.07
CA CYS A 77 -2.40 -13.58 -4.51
C CYS A 77 -2.20 -14.30 -5.85
N LEU A 78 -2.24 -13.60 -6.98
CA LEU A 78 -2.17 -14.25 -8.29
C LEU A 78 -0.81 -14.91 -8.55
N ASP A 79 0.31 -14.28 -8.20
CA ASP A 79 1.64 -14.87 -8.40
C ASP A 79 1.78 -16.17 -7.59
N HIS A 80 1.28 -16.21 -6.35
CA HIS A 80 1.26 -17.43 -5.54
C HIS A 80 0.39 -18.52 -6.17
N VAL A 81 -0.84 -18.19 -6.60
CA VAL A 81 -1.73 -19.14 -7.27
C VAL A 81 -1.08 -19.76 -8.51
N PHE A 82 -0.50 -18.93 -9.39
CA PHE A 82 0.14 -19.41 -10.61
C PHE A 82 1.44 -20.18 -10.34
N ALA A 83 2.08 -19.95 -9.20
CA ALA A 83 3.23 -20.72 -8.73
C ALA A 83 2.84 -22.00 -7.96
N GLY A 84 1.56 -22.32 -7.81
CA GLY A 84 1.06 -23.45 -7.03
C GLY A 84 1.27 -23.29 -5.52
N GLN A 85 1.37 -22.06 -5.02
CA GLN A 85 1.54 -21.72 -3.62
C GLN A 85 0.21 -21.30 -2.99
N MET A 86 0.13 -21.37 -1.66
CA MET A 86 -1.02 -20.85 -0.93
C MET A 86 -1.17 -19.34 -1.16
N THR A 87 -2.36 -18.92 -1.52
CA THR A 87 -2.69 -17.50 -1.70
C THR A 87 -2.60 -16.76 -0.36
N SER A 88 -2.15 -15.52 -0.42
CA SER A 88 -2.24 -14.55 0.68
C SER A 88 -2.45 -13.15 0.10
N CYS A 89 -2.26 -12.10 0.88
CA CYS A 89 -2.34 -10.72 0.41
C CYS A 89 -1.19 -9.89 0.96
N LEU A 90 -0.56 -9.07 0.10
CA LEU A 90 0.57 -8.24 0.48
C LEU A 90 0.21 -7.20 1.57
N VAL A 91 -1.00 -6.66 1.53
CA VAL A 91 -1.49 -5.68 2.51
C VAL A 91 -2.24 -6.32 3.69
N ASN A 92 -2.53 -7.62 3.62
CA ASN A 92 -3.18 -8.39 4.69
C ASN A 92 -2.53 -9.78 4.82
N PRO A 93 -1.48 -9.94 5.64
CA PRO A 93 -0.79 -11.22 5.79
C PRO A 93 -1.66 -12.32 6.41
N ARG A 94 -2.79 -11.97 7.02
CA ARG A 94 -3.74 -12.96 7.57
C ARG A 94 -4.60 -13.62 6.49
N ALA A 95 -4.70 -13.04 5.29
CA ALA A 95 -5.50 -13.61 4.20
C ALA A 95 -5.06 -15.05 3.91
N CYS A 96 -6.00 -15.99 3.96
CA CYS A 96 -5.81 -17.44 3.86
C CYS A 96 -4.98 -18.08 5.01
N HIS A 97 -4.69 -17.31 6.07
CA HIS A 97 -4.03 -17.76 7.29
C HIS A 97 -4.84 -17.41 8.56
N GLU A 98 -6.15 -17.21 8.42
CA GLU A 98 -7.02 -16.73 9.50
C GLU A 98 -7.11 -17.73 10.66
N THR A 99 -6.91 -19.03 10.39
CA THR A 99 -6.90 -20.11 11.39
C THR A 99 -5.56 -20.28 12.10
N GLU A 100 -4.52 -19.59 11.65
CA GLU A 100 -3.15 -19.68 12.20
C GLU A 100 -2.73 -18.36 12.86
N LEU A 101 -3.03 -17.24 12.20
CA LEU A 101 -2.65 -15.90 12.63
C LEU A 101 -3.79 -15.23 13.41
N HIS A 102 -3.94 -15.60 14.68
CA HIS A 102 -4.93 -15.00 15.57
C HIS A 102 -4.39 -13.69 16.18
N ILE A 103 -5.17 -12.62 16.10
CA ILE A 103 -4.88 -11.35 16.81
C ILE A 103 -5.71 -11.35 18.09
N GLU A 104 -5.21 -12.03 19.10
CA GLU A 104 -5.85 -12.12 20.40
C GLU A 104 -5.34 -11.00 21.34
N PRO A 105 -6.16 -10.53 22.29
CA PRO A 105 -5.68 -9.65 23.36
C PRO A 105 -4.47 -10.24 24.07
N ALA A 106 -3.48 -9.41 24.36
CA ALA A 106 -2.29 -9.85 25.07
C ALA A 106 -2.63 -10.22 26.54
N THR A 107 -2.06 -11.31 27.01
CA THR A 107 -2.21 -11.74 28.43
C THR A 107 -1.41 -10.85 29.38
N GLU A 108 -0.33 -10.26 28.90
CA GLU A 108 0.52 -9.32 29.61
C GLU A 108 0.71 -8.08 28.74
N LEU A 109 0.33 -6.92 29.27
CA LEU A 109 0.44 -5.65 28.56
C LEU A 109 1.86 -5.11 28.67
N LYS A 110 2.42 -4.68 27.56
CA LYS A 110 3.76 -4.14 27.43
C LYS A 110 3.77 -2.73 26.87
N LYS A 111 4.80 -1.98 27.20
CA LYS A 111 5.17 -0.74 26.53
C LYS A 111 6.15 -1.05 25.41
N ILE A 112 5.76 -0.80 24.17
CA ILE A 112 6.53 -1.21 23.00
C ILE A 112 6.95 0.03 22.22
N ALA A 113 8.26 0.16 21.98
CA ALA A 113 8.79 1.13 21.02
C ALA A 113 8.89 0.46 19.64
N VAL A 114 8.36 1.12 18.60
CA VAL A 114 8.57 0.74 17.20
C VAL A 114 9.36 1.84 16.52
N VAL A 115 10.47 1.51 15.86
CA VAL A 115 11.36 2.46 15.21
C VAL A 115 11.29 2.30 13.71
N GLY A 116 10.70 3.29 13.04
CA GLY A 116 10.44 3.34 11.61
C GLY A 116 8.95 3.19 11.28
N ALA A 117 8.36 4.24 10.71
CA ALA A 117 6.94 4.28 10.29
C ALA A 117 6.77 3.93 8.80
N GLY A 118 7.62 3.04 8.27
CA GLY A 118 7.39 2.34 7.01
C GLY A 118 6.34 1.23 7.14
N PRO A 119 5.97 0.51 6.07
CA PRO A 119 4.92 -0.52 6.11
C PRO A 119 5.10 -1.56 7.21
N ALA A 120 6.33 -2.03 7.46
CA ALA A 120 6.62 -3.00 8.51
C ALA A 120 6.34 -2.46 9.92
N GLY A 121 6.82 -1.24 10.20
CA GLY A 121 6.60 -0.61 11.51
C GLY A 121 5.14 -0.22 11.73
N LEU A 122 4.46 0.26 10.70
CA LEU A 122 3.02 0.57 10.75
C LEU A 122 2.20 -0.68 11.08
N SER A 123 2.47 -1.80 10.39
CA SER A 123 1.81 -3.07 10.65
C SER A 123 2.11 -3.59 12.06
N ALA A 124 3.37 -3.55 12.50
CA ALA A 124 3.77 -3.99 13.84
C ALA A 124 3.11 -3.14 14.93
N ALA A 125 3.15 -1.81 14.79
CA ALA A 125 2.61 -0.87 15.78
C ALA A 125 1.10 -1.02 15.94
N THR A 126 0.35 -1.00 14.84
CA THR A 126 -1.12 -1.10 14.87
C THR A 126 -1.58 -2.48 15.34
N THR A 127 -0.88 -3.56 14.95
CA THR A 127 -1.19 -4.91 15.44
C THR A 127 -0.89 -5.05 16.94
N ALA A 128 0.23 -4.58 17.42
CA ALA A 128 0.55 -4.62 18.84
C ALA A 128 -0.46 -3.80 19.66
N ALA A 129 -0.80 -2.60 19.20
CA ALA A 129 -1.79 -1.76 19.87
C ALA A 129 -3.20 -2.37 19.86
N SER A 130 -3.63 -3.03 18.77
CA SER A 130 -4.92 -3.74 18.72
C SER A 130 -4.99 -4.93 19.69
N ARG A 131 -3.84 -5.46 20.10
CA ARG A 131 -3.73 -6.49 21.16
C ARG A 131 -3.71 -5.91 22.58
N GLY A 132 -3.78 -4.58 22.73
CA GLY A 132 -3.84 -3.87 24.00
C GLY A 132 -2.50 -3.35 24.52
N HIS A 133 -1.38 -3.54 23.82
CA HIS A 133 -0.09 -2.98 24.21
C HIS A 133 -0.08 -1.45 24.10
N GLN A 134 0.69 -0.79 24.95
CA GLN A 134 0.98 0.64 24.80
C GLN A 134 2.12 0.82 23.80
N VAL A 135 1.84 1.40 22.64
CA VAL A 135 2.80 1.48 21.54
C VAL A 135 3.18 2.91 21.23
N THR A 136 4.49 3.18 21.19
CA THR A 136 5.05 4.43 20.65
C THR A 136 5.78 4.13 19.35
N LEU A 137 5.37 4.78 18.25
CA LEU A 137 5.94 4.63 16.93
C LEU A 137 6.79 5.86 16.57
N PHE A 138 8.09 5.67 16.40
CA PHE A 138 9.04 6.73 16.06
C PHE A 138 9.41 6.72 14.58
N ASP A 139 9.50 7.90 13.97
CA ASP A 139 10.14 8.07 12.66
C ASP A 139 10.88 9.40 12.59
N SER A 140 12.02 9.39 11.88
CA SER A 140 12.81 10.61 11.63
C SER A 140 12.19 11.51 10.54
N ALA A 141 11.28 10.96 9.71
CA ALA A 141 10.56 11.72 8.69
C ALA A 141 9.39 12.51 9.28
N ASP A 142 8.89 13.46 8.49
CA ASP A 142 7.73 14.30 8.80
C ASP A 142 6.37 13.61 8.54
N LYS A 143 6.39 12.39 8.00
CA LYS A 143 5.20 11.62 7.62
C LYS A 143 5.45 10.11 7.66
N ILE A 144 4.36 9.36 7.85
CA ILE A 144 4.39 7.90 7.77
C ILE A 144 4.59 7.41 6.33
N GLY A 145 5.01 6.15 6.17
CA GLY A 145 5.04 5.43 4.89
C GLY A 145 6.44 5.04 4.40
N GLY A 146 7.52 5.67 4.87
CA GLY A 146 8.89 5.32 4.46
C GLY A 146 9.03 5.25 2.92
N GLN A 147 9.57 4.14 2.41
CA GLN A 147 9.77 3.90 0.96
C GLN A 147 8.46 3.89 0.15
N PHE A 148 7.31 3.63 0.77
CA PHE A 148 6.00 3.71 0.09
C PHE A 148 5.69 5.13 -0.42
N ASN A 149 6.24 6.16 0.24
CA ASN A 149 6.13 7.55 -0.22
C ASN A 149 6.86 7.80 -1.55
N ILE A 150 7.85 6.98 -1.88
CA ILE A 150 8.55 7.01 -3.15
C ILE A 150 7.79 6.16 -4.17
N ALA A 151 7.46 4.92 -3.82
CA ALA A 151 6.80 3.97 -4.70
C ALA A 151 5.44 4.49 -5.22
N LYS A 152 4.64 5.15 -4.38
CA LYS A 152 3.33 5.69 -4.78
C LYS A 152 3.38 6.82 -5.81
N GLN A 153 4.57 7.39 -6.08
CA GLN A 153 4.75 8.43 -7.09
C GLN A 153 4.98 7.87 -8.49
N ILE A 154 5.20 6.56 -8.61
CA ILE A 154 5.41 5.90 -9.89
C ILE A 154 4.05 5.75 -10.59
N PRO A 155 3.94 6.17 -11.87
CA PRO A 155 2.72 5.96 -12.66
C PRO A 155 2.28 4.50 -12.62
N GLY A 156 0.98 4.27 -12.43
CA GLY A 156 0.42 2.93 -12.25
C GLY A 156 0.42 2.40 -10.81
N LYS A 157 1.03 3.10 -9.85
CA LYS A 157 1.05 2.72 -8.42
C LYS A 157 0.22 3.66 -7.52
N GLU A 158 -0.73 4.39 -8.08
CA GLU A 158 -1.57 5.34 -7.34
C GLU A 158 -2.38 4.69 -6.22
N GLU A 159 -2.74 3.41 -6.37
CA GLU A 159 -3.42 2.64 -5.32
C GLU A 159 -2.61 2.55 -4.00
N PHE A 160 -1.29 2.77 -4.06
CA PHE A 160 -0.45 2.76 -2.85
C PHE A 160 -0.75 3.90 -1.88
N HIS A 161 -1.41 4.96 -2.34
CA HIS A 161 -1.94 6.00 -1.45
C HIS A 161 -2.95 5.43 -0.44
N GLU A 162 -3.74 4.41 -0.85
CA GLU A 162 -4.74 3.78 -0.01
C GLU A 162 -4.11 3.07 1.21
N THR A 163 -2.94 2.43 1.04
CA THR A 163 -2.24 1.80 2.16
C THR A 163 -1.87 2.82 3.23
N LEU A 164 -1.40 4.01 2.84
CA LEU A 164 -1.04 5.06 3.80
C LEU A 164 -2.26 5.70 4.44
N ARG A 165 -3.36 5.87 3.70
CA ARG A 165 -4.66 6.28 4.24
C ARG A 165 -5.13 5.31 5.32
N TYR A 166 -5.13 4.01 5.00
CA TYR A 166 -5.52 2.94 5.93
C TYR A 166 -4.69 2.99 7.22
N TYR A 167 -3.36 3.00 7.13
CA TYR A 167 -2.52 3.02 8.33
C TYR A 167 -2.64 4.33 9.11
N GLY A 168 -2.84 5.47 8.47
CA GLY A 168 -3.14 6.73 9.15
C GLY A 168 -4.38 6.56 10.03
N ARG A 169 -5.45 5.99 9.48
CA ARG A 169 -6.68 5.72 10.24
C ARG A 169 -6.48 4.67 11.33
N GLN A 170 -5.71 3.60 11.07
CA GLN A 170 -5.45 2.57 12.07
C GLN A 170 -4.65 3.08 13.27
N ILE A 171 -3.72 4.01 13.07
CA ILE A 171 -2.99 4.70 14.16
C ILE A 171 -3.97 5.40 15.09
N GLU A 172 -4.93 6.16 14.53
CA GLU A 172 -5.95 6.86 15.31
C GLU A 172 -6.83 5.88 16.09
N LEU A 173 -7.36 4.85 15.43
CA LEU A 173 -8.26 3.86 16.01
C LEU A 173 -7.62 3.03 17.12
N THR A 174 -6.35 2.66 16.95
CA THR A 174 -5.64 1.81 17.91
C THR A 174 -4.93 2.60 19.01
N GLY A 175 -4.87 3.94 18.89
CA GLY A 175 -4.23 4.80 19.89
C GLY A 175 -2.71 4.70 19.93
N VAL A 176 -2.06 4.35 18.82
CA VAL A 176 -0.60 4.38 18.71
C VAL A 176 -0.08 5.81 18.89
N ASP A 177 0.86 6.00 19.82
CA ASP A 177 1.52 7.30 20.06
C ASP A 177 2.59 7.52 18.95
N LEU A 178 2.21 8.29 17.91
CA LEU A 178 3.06 8.55 16.76
C LEU A 178 4.00 9.76 17.01
N LYS A 179 5.30 9.54 16.89
CA LYS A 179 6.37 10.54 17.05
C LYS A 179 7.13 10.71 15.73
N LEU A 180 6.66 11.61 14.88
CA LEU A 180 7.34 12.02 13.65
C LEU A 180 8.43 13.08 13.94
N ASN A 181 9.35 13.28 12.98
CA ASN A 181 10.51 14.17 13.11
C ASN A 181 11.40 13.83 14.31
N GLN A 182 11.35 12.56 14.76
CA GLN A 182 12.09 12.12 15.95
C GLN A 182 12.98 10.93 15.62
N ARG A 183 14.26 11.22 15.44
CA ARG A 183 15.30 10.19 15.31
C ARG A 183 15.72 9.73 16.69
N VAL A 184 15.49 8.47 16.99
CA VAL A 184 15.90 7.84 18.27
C VAL A 184 17.18 7.03 18.09
N ASN A 185 17.95 6.90 19.17
CA ASN A 185 19.15 6.06 19.23
C ASN A 185 19.02 4.98 20.32
N ALA A 186 19.98 4.06 20.38
CA ALA A 186 19.95 2.94 21.33
C ALA A 186 19.93 3.40 22.80
N GLU A 187 20.62 4.48 23.13
CA GLU A 187 20.64 5.01 24.50
C GLU A 187 19.27 5.53 24.92
N GLN A 188 18.59 6.28 24.05
CA GLN A 188 17.23 6.78 24.30
C GLN A 188 16.22 5.65 24.46
N LEU A 189 16.33 4.57 23.67
CA LEU A 189 15.48 3.41 23.75
C LEU A 189 15.74 2.58 25.03
N ASN A 190 17.01 2.37 25.40
CA ASN A 190 17.38 1.63 26.58
C ASN A 190 17.04 2.37 27.89
N ASN A 191 17.12 3.70 27.88
CA ASN A 191 16.76 4.56 29.01
C ASN A 191 15.27 4.91 29.03
N GLY A 192 14.55 4.60 27.93
CA GLY A 192 13.10 4.73 27.84
C GLY A 192 12.42 3.62 28.67
N ASP A 193 11.20 3.93 29.09
CA ASP A 193 10.38 2.97 29.85
C ASP A 193 9.64 2.01 28.87
N PHE A 194 10.41 1.25 28.08
CA PHE A 194 9.93 0.26 27.11
C PHE A 194 10.33 -1.14 27.52
N ASP A 195 9.35 -2.07 27.47
CA ASP A 195 9.58 -3.48 27.72
C ASP A 195 10.19 -4.19 26.48
N GLU A 196 9.81 -3.73 25.29
CA GLU A 196 10.25 -4.30 24.00
C GLU A 196 10.53 -3.19 22.97
N VAL A 197 11.47 -3.46 22.06
CA VAL A 197 11.81 -2.56 20.96
C VAL A 197 11.75 -3.33 19.64
N ILE A 198 10.96 -2.83 18.69
CA ILE A 198 10.84 -3.36 17.32
C ILE A 198 11.59 -2.42 16.38
N ILE A 199 12.62 -2.93 15.72
CA ILE A 199 13.40 -2.17 14.73
C ILE A 199 12.84 -2.43 13.32
N ALA A 200 12.25 -1.39 12.70
CA ALA A 200 11.64 -1.43 11.38
C ALA A 200 12.15 -0.28 10.49
N THR A 201 13.43 0.06 10.59
CA THR A 201 14.04 1.24 9.95
C THR A 201 14.22 1.15 8.45
N GLY A 202 13.89 -0.01 7.85
CA GLY A 202 13.91 -0.20 6.40
C GLY A 202 15.33 -0.30 5.82
N ILE A 203 15.45 0.15 4.58
CA ILE A 203 16.68 0.08 3.79
C ILE A 203 17.11 1.46 3.29
N THR A 204 18.38 1.59 2.97
CA THR A 204 18.94 2.74 2.23
C THR A 204 19.44 2.27 0.86
N PRO A 205 19.46 3.15 -0.17
CA PRO A 205 20.01 2.80 -1.47
C PRO A 205 21.46 2.33 -1.35
N ARG A 206 21.78 1.23 -2.02
CA ARG A 206 23.18 0.76 -2.12
C ARG A 206 23.94 1.66 -3.10
N THR A 207 25.14 2.08 -2.74
CA THR A 207 26.10 2.69 -3.65
C THR A 207 27.01 1.60 -4.21
N PRO A 208 26.91 1.25 -5.50
CA PRO A 208 27.79 0.24 -6.10
C PRO A 208 29.21 0.81 -6.26
N ASP A 209 30.21 -0.08 -6.26
CA ASP A 209 31.60 0.28 -6.53
C ASP A 209 31.83 0.35 -8.06
N ILE A 210 31.66 1.56 -8.60
CA ILE A 210 31.79 1.85 -10.03
C ILE A 210 32.59 3.14 -10.18
N ASP A 211 33.56 3.15 -11.08
CA ASP A 211 34.37 4.34 -11.38
C ASP A 211 33.47 5.53 -11.77
N GLY A 212 33.65 6.65 -11.07
CA GLY A 212 32.88 7.87 -11.30
C GLY A 212 31.54 7.94 -10.59
N ILE A 213 31.23 7.03 -9.66
CA ILE A 213 29.97 7.02 -8.88
C ILE A 213 29.74 8.31 -8.09
N ASP A 214 30.83 8.97 -7.65
CA ASP A 214 30.79 10.23 -6.89
C ASP A 214 30.65 11.48 -7.78
N HIS A 215 30.53 11.30 -9.10
CA HIS A 215 30.38 12.44 -10.00
C HIS A 215 29.03 13.15 -9.76
N PRO A 216 28.95 14.50 -9.73
CA PRO A 216 27.74 15.24 -9.43
C PRO A 216 26.53 14.98 -10.38
N LYS A 217 26.75 14.36 -11.53
CA LYS A 217 25.69 13.92 -12.44
C LYS A 217 25.06 12.58 -12.06
N VAL A 218 25.67 11.86 -11.12
CA VAL A 218 25.14 10.57 -10.64
C VAL A 218 24.11 10.84 -9.55
N LEU A 219 22.89 10.35 -9.76
CA LEU A 219 21.77 10.49 -8.83
C LEU A 219 21.25 9.10 -8.50
N ASN A 220 20.85 8.89 -7.26
CA ASN A 220 20.08 7.70 -6.90
C ASN A 220 18.56 7.94 -7.07
N TYR A 221 17.75 6.89 -6.97
CA TYR A 221 16.32 7.00 -7.18
C TYR A 221 15.61 7.90 -6.15
N VAL A 222 16.15 8.05 -4.94
CA VAL A 222 15.60 8.96 -3.92
C VAL A 222 15.80 10.40 -4.36
N ASP A 223 17.02 10.74 -4.82
CA ASP A 223 17.32 12.07 -5.38
C ASP A 223 16.33 12.44 -6.49
N VAL A 224 16.02 11.50 -7.39
CA VAL A 224 15.17 11.73 -8.55
C VAL A 224 13.68 11.80 -8.17
N ILE A 225 13.18 10.81 -7.46
CA ILE A 225 11.73 10.63 -7.23
C ILE A 225 11.26 11.39 -6.00
N ALA A 226 12.00 11.32 -4.87
CA ALA A 226 11.60 12.00 -3.64
C ALA A 226 12.04 13.46 -3.61
N ASP A 227 13.32 13.71 -3.88
CA ASP A 227 13.91 15.05 -3.79
C ASP A 227 13.68 15.90 -5.05
N LYS A 228 13.15 15.27 -6.13
CA LYS A 228 12.84 15.96 -7.41
C LYS A 228 14.04 16.69 -8.03
N LYS A 229 15.27 16.15 -7.83
CA LYS A 229 16.46 16.73 -8.43
C LYS A 229 16.35 16.71 -9.96
N PRO A 230 16.74 17.79 -10.65
CA PRO A 230 16.59 17.88 -12.09
C PRO A 230 17.50 16.89 -12.82
N VAL A 231 16.97 16.25 -13.84
CA VAL A 231 17.69 15.35 -14.74
C VAL A 231 17.77 15.93 -16.15
N GLY A 232 18.79 15.53 -16.93
CA GLY A 232 18.94 16.00 -18.32
C GLY A 232 18.01 15.28 -19.29
N GLN A 233 18.04 15.70 -20.55
CA GLN A 233 17.25 15.12 -21.64
C GLN A 233 17.71 13.71 -22.03
N LYS A 234 18.94 13.35 -21.72
CA LYS A 234 19.52 12.01 -21.96
C LYS A 234 19.98 11.43 -20.65
N VAL A 235 19.32 10.35 -20.22
CA VAL A 235 19.56 9.68 -18.94
C VAL A 235 19.99 8.25 -19.22
N ALA A 236 21.07 7.82 -18.56
CA ALA A 236 21.44 6.40 -18.47
C ALA A 236 21.05 5.87 -17.09
N ILE A 237 20.30 4.79 -17.04
CA ILE A 237 19.92 4.10 -15.80
C ILE A 237 20.80 2.86 -15.65
N ILE A 238 21.51 2.76 -14.54
CA ILE A 238 22.37 1.62 -14.24
C ILE A 238 21.61 0.66 -13.34
N GLY A 239 21.18 -0.44 -13.91
CA GLY A 239 20.38 -1.48 -13.26
C GLY A 239 18.99 -1.63 -13.89
N ALA A 240 18.65 -2.89 -14.25
CA ALA A 240 17.37 -3.26 -14.88
C ALA A 240 16.49 -4.09 -13.93
N GLY A 241 16.54 -3.81 -12.65
CA GLY A 241 15.59 -4.33 -11.65
C GLY A 241 14.37 -3.42 -11.50
N GLY A 242 13.44 -3.77 -10.61
CA GLY A 242 12.19 -3.04 -10.40
C GLY A 242 12.39 -1.53 -10.19
N ILE A 243 13.36 -1.13 -9.36
CA ILE A 243 13.66 0.31 -9.11
C ILE A 243 14.13 1.01 -10.40
N GLY A 244 14.93 0.32 -11.23
CA GLY A 244 15.40 0.89 -12.51
C GLY A 244 14.26 1.12 -13.48
N PHE A 245 13.34 0.16 -13.63
CA PHE A 245 12.13 0.33 -14.44
C PHE A 245 11.19 1.39 -13.89
N ASP A 246 10.93 1.40 -12.57
CA ASP A 246 10.13 2.42 -11.90
C ASP A 246 10.69 3.83 -12.13
N THR A 247 12.01 3.97 -12.05
CA THR A 247 12.69 5.26 -12.31
C THR A 247 12.56 5.68 -13.78
N ALA A 248 12.67 4.73 -14.71
CA ALA A 248 12.48 4.98 -16.13
C ALA A 248 11.05 5.43 -16.43
N GLU A 249 10.05 4.72 -15.90
CA GLU A 249 8.64 5.07 -16.02
C GLU A 249 8.37 6.48 -15.48
N TYR A 250 8.86 6.76 -14.27
CA TYR A 250 8.71 8.08 -13.66
C TYR A 250 9.31 9.22 -14.51
N LEU A 251 10.46 8.99 -15.16
CA LEU A 251 11.15 10.00 -15.95
C LEU A 251 10.58 10.18 -17.36
N THR A 252 9.95 9.16 -17.92
CA THR A 252 9.40 9.21 -19.29
C THR A 252 7.92 9.52 -19.34
N HIS A 253 7.22 9.33 -18.22
CA HIS A 253 5.79 9.62 -18.14
C HIS A 253 5.52 11.13 -18.22
N SER A 254 4.49 11.51 -18.94
CA SER A 254 4.02 12.89 -19.05
C SER A 254 2.50 12.96 -18.83
N GLY A 255 2.07 13.91 -18.02
CA GLY A 255 0.65 14.09 -17.69
C GLY A 255 0.19 13.29 -16.47
N GLU A 256 -1.11 13.14 -16.30
CA GLU A 256 -1.71 12.32 -15.26
C GLU A 256 -1.71 10.85 -15.66
N SER A 257 -1.42 9.98 -14.69
CA SER A 257 -1.52 8.54 -14.91
C SER A 257 -2.99 8.12 -15.14
N THR A 258 -3.21 7.36 -16.19
CA THR A 258 -4.54 6.84 -16.57
C THR A 258 -4.89 5.52 -15.89
N SER A 259 -4.02 5.00 -15.03
CA SER A 259 -4.15 3.66 -14.42
C SER A 259 -5.45 3.44 -13.64
N GLN A 260 -6.02 4.49 -13.06
CA GLN A 260 -7.31 4.45 -12.36
C GLN A 260 -8.50 4.90 -13.24
N ASN A 261 -8.25 5.39 -14.45
CA ASN A 261 -9.26 5.88 -15.38
C ASN A 261 -9.26 5.04 -16.66
N ILE A 262 -10.06 3.98 -16.69
CA ILE A 262 -10.08 3.03 -17.81
C ILE A 262 -10.47 3.67 -19.15
N PRO A 263 -11.49 4.56 -19.25
CA PRO A 263 -11.78 5.24 -20.52
C PRO A 263 -10.64 6.09 -21.06
N ALA A 264 -9.82 6.69 -20.20
CA ALA A 264 -8.63 7.42 -20.62
C ALA A 264 -7.52 6.45 -21.05
N PHE A 265 -7.24 5.40 -20.26
CA PHE A 265 -6.26 4.36 -20.56
C PHE A 265 -6.52 3.66 -21.91
N MET A 266 -7.78 3.38 -22.24
CA MET A 266 -8.14 2.73 -23.50
C MET A 266 -7.99 3.65 -24.75
N LYS A 267 -7.68 4.93 -24.57
CA LYS A 267 -7.44 5.89 -25.65
C LYS A 267 -5.96 6.15 -25.90
N GLU A 268 -5.09 5.81 -24.96
CA GLU A 268 -3.63 5.79 -25.13
C GLU A 268 -3.19 4.61 -25.99
#